data_b44b264742f45bd71d51e23be7c84d16
#
_entry.id   b44b264742f45bd71d51e23be7c84d16
#
_cell.length_a   1.000
_cell.length_b   1.000
_cell.length_c   1.000
_cell.angle_alpha   90.00
_cell.angle_beta   90.00
_cell.angle_gamma   90.00
#
_symmetry.space_group_name_H-M   'P 1'
#
loop_
_entity.id
_entity.type
_entity.pdbx_description
1 polymer ?
#
loop_
_entity_poly.entity_id
_entity_poly.type
_entity_poly.pdbx_seq_one_letter_code
_entity_poly.pdbx_strand_id
1 'polypeptide(L)'
;MAMPETGTAVDSVIDELEAKRVHDVRWDLGRTFGLVYDGGPSVHEVAERAARLFLHENALNTKAFPSLGAIQAEVVGWTASLLGAPPEAAGFMTSGGTESILCAVFAARERGLKERGIAAPEMVLAESAHAAFHKGAHMFGIKAVKTPVRADWTADTAAMRAAVTPNTVLVVGSAPQYPQGVVDDIPAIAALAAEAGANCHVDACMGGFVLPFVERLGRFVPPWDFRVPGVTSISADVHKLGYAPKGASVILHRNKALRAYQTFLFDDWLGGFYGSPNIQGTRSGLPMAAAWAVMRHLGVEGYLKLTEATLANADRIRAAIASIPGLRVLGEGRYHLVALSADPAAAAPLDAFALGDALARRGWYLDRQGPPDSLHMTVSASNTKAVEAFVADLSAAAAEIGAGRAADRSTSYATLE
;
A
#
# COMPACT_ATOMS: atom_id res chain seq x y z
N MET A 1 -25.76 22.08 -7.49
CA MET A 1 -25.51 22.33 -8.94
C MET A 1 -26.48 21.44 -9.73
N ALA A 2 -27.17 21.98 -10.73
CA ALA A 2 -28.08 21.19 -11.56
C ALA A 2 -27.29 20.51 -12.69
N MET A 3 -27.76 19.35 -13.14
CA MET A 3 -27.22 18.69 -14.33
C MET A 3 -27.52 19.54 -15.58
N PRO A 4 -26.63 19.68 -16.56
CA PRO A 4 -26.90 20.36 -17.81
C PRO A 4 -28.13 19.77 -18.54
N GLU A 5 -28.99 20.63 -19.03
CA GLU A 5 -30.20 20.19 -19.79
C GLU A 5 -29.87 19.73 -21.19
N THR A 6 -28.80 20.23 -21.79
CA THR A 6 -28.34 19.86 -23.14
C THR A 6 -26.93 19.28 -23.09
N GLY A 7 -26.65 18.33 -23.98
CA GLY A 7 -25.33 17.73 -24.14
C GLY A 7 -24.29 18.74 -24.69
N THR A 8 -23.04 18.48 -24.43
CA THR A 8 -21.88 19.23 -24.92
C THR A 8 -21.08 18.38 -25.91
N ALA A 9 -20.45 19.02 -26.90
CA ALA A 9 -19.60 18.33 -27.87
C ALA A 9 -18.41 17.63 -27.19
N VAL A 10 -17.98 16.48 -27.73
CA VAL A 10 -16.94 15.63 -27.12
C VAL A 10 -15.65 16.43 -26.83
N ASP A 11 -15.15 17.16 -27.84
CA ASP A 11 -13.90 17.92 -27.70
C ASP A 11 -14.00 18.98 -26.58
N SER A 12 -15.13 19.70 -26.52
CA SER A 12 -15.35 20.68 -25.45
C SER A 12 -15.40 20.05 -24.05
N VAL A 13 -15.97 18.82 -23.94
CA VAL A 13 -15.95 18.07 -22.66
C VAL A 13 -14.52 17.70 -22.27
N ILE A 14 -13.68 17.29 -23.23
CA ILE A 14 -12.27 16.97 -22.97
C ILE A 14 -11.50 18.22 -22.56
N ASP A 15 -11.69 19.35 -23.27
CA ASP A 15 -11.06 20.64 -22.91
C ASP A 15 -11.43 21.09 -21.49
N GLU A 16 -12.70 20.93 -21.11
CA GLU A 16 -13.15 21.21 -19.73
C GLU A 16 -12.49 20.31 -18.68
N LEU A 17 -12.29 19.01 -19.00
CA LEU A 17 -11.59 18.08 -18.10
C LEU A 17 -10.11 18.45 -17.98
N GLU A 18 -9.45 18.83 -19.06
CA GLU A 18 -8.05 19.30 -19.03
C GLU A 18 -7.92 20.57 -18.19
N ALA A 19 -8.84 21.53 -18.36
CA ALA A 19 -8.86 22.76 -17.57
C ALA A 19 -9.02 22.51 -16.06
N LYS A 20 -9.75 21.46 -15.66
CA LYS A 20 -9.90 21.09 -14.23
C LYS A 20 -8.59 20.61 -13.59
N ARG A 21 -7.64 20.11 -14.38
CA ARG A 21 -6.36 19.56 -13.91
C ARG A 21 -5.28 20.61 -13.68
N VAL A 22 -5.54 21.89 -13.95
CA VAL A 22 -4.52 22.96 -13.91
C VAL A 22 -3.84 23.11 -12.55
N HIS A 23 -4.51 22.73 -11.45
CA HIS A 23 -3.98 22.79 -10.09
C HIS A 23 -3.54 21.42 -9.55
N ASP A 24 -3.59 20.35 -10.35
CA ASP A 24 -3.12 19.04 -9.92
C ASP A 24 -1.60 19.05 -9.74
N VAL A 25 -1.12 18.21 -8.80
CA VAL A 25 0.34 18.02 -8.64
C VAL A 25 0.95 17.49 -9.94
N ARG A 26 2.07 18.07 -10.33
CA ARG A 26 2.84 17.69 -11.52
C ARG A 26 3.69 16.44 -11.25
N TRP A 27 3.00 15.30 -11.06
CA TRP A 27 3.65 14.01 -10.81
C TRP A 27 4.59 13.59 -11.94
N ASP A 28 4.30 13.99 -13.18
CA ASP A 28 5.09 13.75 -14.38
C ASP A 28 6.52 14.34 -14.31
N LEU A 29 6.74 15.33 -13.46
CA LEU A 29 8.06 15.91 -13.20
C LEU A 29 8.91 15.12 -12.19
N GLY A 30 8.38 14.05 -11.58
CA GLY A 30 9.09 13.28 -10.56
C GLY A 30 9.22 13.98 -9.21
N ARG A 31 8.43 15.03 -8.96
CA ARG A 31 8.46 15.85 -7.74
C ARG A 31 7.45 15.44 -6.67
N THR A 32 6.83 14.28 -6.84
CA THR A 32 5.86 13.68 -5.90
C THR A 32 6.44 12.42 -5.27
N PHE A 33 6.33 12.31 -3.95
CA PHE A 33 6.77 11.13 -3.21
C PHE A 33 5.57 10.32 -2.72
N GLY A 34 4.91 9.64 -3.65
CA GLY A 34 3.69 8.88 -3.42
C GLY A 34 2.61 9.21 -4.45
N LEU A 35 1.38 8.81 -4.18
CA LEU A 35 0.17 8.99 -4.97
C LEU A 35 0.22 8.37 -6.37
N VAL A 36 1.20 8.71 -7.21
CA VAL A 36 1.39 8.21 -8.58
C VAL A 36 2.73 7.50 -8.71
N TYR A 37 2.73 6.31 -9.28
CA TYR A 37 3.91 5.48 -9.49
C TYR A 37 4.10 5.30 -10.99
N ASP A 38 5.07 6.01 -11.55
CA ASP A 38 5.34 6.07 -12.99
C ASP A 38 6.46 5.11 -13.36
N GLY A 39 6.13 4.08 -14.15
CA GLY A 39 7.09 3.12 -14.70
C GLY A 39 7.73 3.53 -16.03
N GLY A 40 7.40 4.74 -16.52
CA GLY A 40 7.91 5.29 -17.76
C GLY A 40 6.97 5.15 -18.97
N PRO A 41 7.33 5.74 -20.11
CA PRO A 41 6.44 5.89 -21.27
C PRO A 41 5.89 4.56 -21.83
N SER A 42 6.70 3.50 -21.89
CA SER A 42 6.24 2.20 -22.40
C SER A 42 5.23 1.52 -21.46
N VAL A 43 5.35 1.77 -20.15
CA VAL A 43 4.38 1.28 -19.15
C VAL A 43 3.07 2.04 -19.29
N HIS A 44 3.10 3.35 -19.53
CA HIS A 44 1.91 4.15 -19.82
C HIS A 44 1.22 3.65 -21.08
N GLU A 45 1.95 3.49 -22.18
CA GLU A 45 1.38 3.05 -23.44
C GLU A 45 0.65 1.70 -23.32
N VAL A 46 1.30 0.70 -22.70
CA VAL A 46 0.67 -0.62 -22.56
C VAL A 46 -0.54 -0.58 -21.63
N ALA A 47 -0.49 0.21 -20.57
CA ALA A 47 -1.60 0.36 -19.64
C ALA A 47 -2.81 1.03 -20.29
N GLU A 48 -2.60 2.14 -21.02
CA GLU A 48 -3.65 2.86 -21.73
C GLU A 48 -4.33 1.99 -22.79
N ARG A 49 -3.55 1.29 -23.61
CA ARG A 49 -4.08 0.40 -24.64
C ARG A 49 -4.89 -0.75 -24.05
N ALA A 50 -4.40 -1.38 -22.99
CA ALA A 50 -5.13 -2.43 -22.29
C ALA A 50 -6.41 -1.89 -21.63
N ALA A 51 -6.35 -0.73 -20.98
CA ALA A 51 -7.50 -0.07 -20.37
C ALA A 51 -8.60 0.23 -21.40
N ARG A 52 -8.21 0.74 -22.56
CA ARG A 52 -9.17 1.04 -23.67
C ARG A 52 -9.85 -0.20 -24.20
N LEU A 53 -9.15 -1.36 -24.27
CA LEU A 53 -9.73 -2.64 -24.69
C LEU A 53 -10.80 -3.17 -23.73
N PHE A 54 -10.70 -2.85 -22.43
CA PHE A 54 -11.58 -3.36 -21.38
C PHE A 54 -12.39 -2.23 -20.71
N LEU A 55 -12.70 -1.17 -21.46
CA LEU A 55 -13.40 0.00 -20.94
C LEU A 55 -14.83 -0.33 -20.47
N HIS A 56 -15.49 -1.29 -21.11
CA HIS A 56 -16.91 -1.62 -20.89
C HIS A 56 -17.12 -2.92 -20.11
N GLU A 57 -16.14 -3.82 -20.11
CA GLU A 57 -16.23 -5.12 -19.47
C GLU A 57 -16.12 -5.01 -17.95
N ASN A 58 -16.78 -5.93 -17.26
CA ASN A 58 -16.75 -5.99 -15.81
C ASN A 58 -16.71 -7.43 -15.27
N ALA A 59 -16.18 -7.60 -14.09
CA ALA A 59 -16.00 -8.88 -13.43
C ALA A 59 -17.08 -9.18 -12.37
N LEU A 60 -18.31 -8.72 -12.58
CA LEU A 60 -19.45 -9.17 -11.78
C LEU A 60 -19.76 -10.65 -12.09
N ASN A 61 -19.74 -10.99 -13.38
CA ASN A 61 -19.99 -12.34 -13.85
C ASN A 61 -18.92 -12.76 -14.88
N THR A 62 -17.93 -13.51 -14.40
CA THR A 62 -16.83 -14.00 -15.25
C THR A 62 -17.24 -15.10 -16.21
N LYS A 63 -18.48 -15.63 -16.15
CA LYS A 63 -19.02 -16.50 -17.20
C LYS A 63 -19.40 -15.68 -18.45
N ALA A 64 -19.84 -14.43 -18.26
CA ALA A 64 -20.12 -13.51 -19.37
C ALA A 64 -18.82 -12.95 -19.96
N PHE A 65 -17.82 -12.69 -19.11
CA PHE A 65 -16.49 -12.18 -19.51
C PHE A 65 -15.38 -13.13 -19.03
N PRO A 66 -15.20 -14.29 -19.67
CA PRO A 66 -14.19 -15.29 -19.25
C PRO A 66 -12.75 -14.78 -19.33
N SER A 67 -12.48 -13.80 -20.20
CA SER A 67 -11.18 -13.12 -20.27
C SER A 67 -10.80 -12.46 -18.94
N LEU A 68 -11.73 -11.84 -18.23
CA LEU A 68 -11.46 -11.23 -16.91
C LEU A 68 -11.20 -12.28 -15.83
N GLY A 69 -11.84 -13.46 -15.95
CA GLY A 69 -11.51 -14.60 -15.12
C GLY A 69 -10.08 -15.09 -15.33
N ALA A 70 -9.63 -15.20 -16.57
CA ALA A 70 -8.26 -15.58 -16.93
C ALA A 70 -7.24 -14.52 -16.48
N ILE A 71 -7.47 -13.24 -16.76
CA ILE A 71 -6.65 -12.12 -16.33
C ILE A 71 -6.46 -12.15 -14.81
N GLN A 72 -7.56 -12.29 -14.05
CA GLN A 72 -7.47 -12.35 -12.60
C GLN A 72 -6.63 -13.56 -12.14
N ALA A 73 -6.85 -14.74 -12.73
CA ALA A 73 -6.11 -15.93 -12.37
C ALA A 73 -4.60 -15.78 -12.59
N GLU A 74 -4.20 -15.17 -13.70
CA GLU A 74 -2.79 -14.93 -14.03
C GLU A 74 -2.16 -13.89 -13.11
N VAL A 75 -2.79 -12.73 -12.89
CA VAL A 75 -2.29 -11.68 -11.97
C VAL A 75 -2.14 -12.22 -10.55
N VAL A 76 -3.14 -12.95 -10.06
CA VAL A 76 -3.10 -13.61 -8.74
C VAL A 76 -2.00 -14.67 -8.70
N GLY A 77 -1.85 -15.49 -9.75
CA GLY A 77 -0.83 -16.52 -9.85
C GLY A 77 0.59 -15.95 -9.87
N TRP A 78 0.85 -14.90 -10.65
CA TRP A 78 2.15 -14.22 -10.68
C TRP A 78 2.49 -13.58 -9.35
N THR A 79 1.50 -12.93 -8.72
CA THR A 79 1.67 -12.35 -7.38
C THR A 79 1.96 -13.44 -6.35
N ALA A 80 1.24 -14.56 -6.37
CA ALA A 80 1.48 -15.70 -5.49
C ALA A 80 2.90 -16.26 -5.64
N SER A 81 3.36 -16.44 -6.89
CA SER A 81 4.73 -16.88 -7.17
C SER A 81 5.78 -15.90 -6.66
N LEU A 82 5.53 -14.59 -6.83
CA LEU A 82 6.42 -13.53 -6.37
C LEU A 82 6.57 -13.53 -4.84
N LEU A 83 5.47 -13.85 -4.12
CA LEU A 83 5.39 -13.84 -2.66
C LEU A 83 5.68 -15.21 -2.02
N GLY A 84 6.29 -16.15 -2.74
CA GLY A 84 6.66 -17.47 -2.22
C GLY A 84 5.48 -18.28 -1.72
N ALA A 85 4.31 -18.11 -2.32
CA ALA A 85 3.09 -18.79 -1.90
C ALA A 85 3.10 -20.28 -2.26
N PRO A 86 2.50 -21.16 -1.42
CA PRO A 86 2.35 -22.57 -1.73
C PRO A 86 1.37 -22.79 -2.90
N PRO A 87 1.44 -23.96 -3.58
CA PRO A 87 0.60 -24.23 -4.77
C PRO A 87 -0.91 -24.13 -4.54
N GLU A 88 -1.37 -24.39 -3.33
CA GLU A 88 -2.77 -24.29 -2.92
C GLU A 88 -3.24 -22.87 -2.60
N ALA A 89 -2.35 -21.89 -2.64
CA ALA A 89 -2.69 -20.49 -2.41
C ALA A 89 -3.78 -20.02 -3.38
N ALA A 90 -4.62 -19.14 -2.91
CA ALA A 90 -5.72 -18.61 -3.69
C ALA A 90 -6.03 -17.16 -3.27
N GLY A 91 -6.51 -16.36 -4.22
CA GLY A 91 -6.78 -14.96 -3.96
C GLY A 91 -7.71 -14.34 -4.97
N PHE A 92 -7.86 -13.04 -4.84
CA PHE A 92 -8.63 -12.20 -5.76
C PHE A 92 -7.91 -10.88 -6.02
N MET A 93 -8.15 -10.31 -7.20
CA MET A 93 -7.88 -8.90 -7.43
C MET A 93 -8.92 -8.04 -6.70
N THR A 94 -8.50 -6.96 -6.12
CA THR A 94 -9.30 -5.95 -5.43
C THR A 94 -9.02 -4.57 -6.02
N SER A 95 -9.83 -3.58 -5.64
CA SER A 95 -9.69 -2.19 -6.12
C SER A 95 -8.52 -1.43 -5.50
N GLY A 96 -7.90 -1.97 -4.44
CA GLY A 96 -6.78 -1.33 -3.75
C GLY A 96 -6.49 -1.97 -2.40
N GLY A 97 -5.39 -1.55 -1.77
CA GLY A 97 -4.93 -2.08 -0.49
C GLY A 97 -5.97 -2.00 0.61
N THR A 98 -6.75 -0.92 0.66
CA THR A 98 -7.85 -0.81 1.62
C THR A 98 -8.85 -1.95 1.47
N GLU A 99 -9.29 -2.28 0.24
CA GLU A 99 -10.21 -3.39 0.03
C GLU A 99 -9.55 -4.73 0.34
N SER A 100 -8.29 -4.94 -0.03
CA SER A 100 -7.53 -6.15 0.31
C SER A 100 -7.45 -6.36 1.82
N ILE A 101 -7.18 -5.30 2.59
CA ILE A 101 -7.15 -5.31 4.06
C ILE A 101 -8.56 -5.62 4.62
N LEU A 102 -9.61 -4.95 4.12
CA LEU A 102 -10.99 -5.22 4.54
C LEU A 102 -11.37 -6.68 4.30
N CYS A 103 -11.00 -7.25 3.17
CA CYS A 103 -11.22 -8.67 2.87
C CYS A 103 -10.49 -9.60 3.85
N ALA A 104 -9.24 -9.29 4.23
CA ALA A 104 -8.48 -10.06 5.21
C ALA A 104 -9.12 -10.00 6.61
N VAL A 105 -9.55 -8.81 7.03
CA VAL A 105 -10.23 -8.57 8.32
C VAL A 105 -11.57 -9.31 8.36
N PHE A 106 -12.37 -9.20 7.30
CA PHE A 106 -13.63 -9.91 7.17
C PHE A 106 -13.45 -11.44 7.23
N ALA A 107 -12.51 -11.98 6.45
CA ALA A 107 -12.22 -13.41 6.42
C ALA A 107 -11.79 -13.95 7.81
N ALA A 108 -10.98 -13.19 8.55
CA ALA A 108 -10.54 -13.56 9.89
C ALA A 108 -11.73 -13.59 10.89
N ARG A 109 -12.61 -12.59 10.81
CA ARG A 109 -13.85 -12.54 11.60
C ARG A 109 -14.74 -13.76 11.32
N GLU A 110 -15.03 -14.02 10.05
CA GLU A 110 -15.91 -15.12 9.65
C GLU A 110 -15.34 -16.50 10.05
N ARG A 111 -14.02 -16.67 9.92
CA ARG A 111 -13.35 -17.88 10.38
C ARG A 111 -13.46 -18.02 11.90
N GLY A 112 -13.17 -16.96 12.65
CA GLY A 112 -13.26 -16.97 14.12
C GLY A 112 -14.66 -17.30 14.62
N LEU A 113 -15.67 -16.72 13.99
CA LEU A 113 -17.07 -17.02 14.31
C LEU A 113 -17.41 -18.50 13.98
N LYS A 114 -17.08 -18.96 12.78
CA LYS A 114 -17.51 -20.28 12.29
C LYS A 114 -16.75 -21.44 12.94
N GLU A 115 -15.43 -21.32 13.12
CA GLU A 115 -14.60 -22.42 13.66
C GLU A 115 -14.51 -22.40 15.18
N ARG A 116 -14.62 -21.21 15.82
CA ARG A 116 -14.35 -21.02 17.25
C ARG A 116 -15.52 -20.41 18.03
N GLY A 117 -16.63 -20.06 17.36
CA GLY A 117 -17.80 -19.43 18.01
C GLY A 117 -17.52 -18.03 18.59
N ILE A 118 -16.51 -17.31 18.10
CA ILE A 118 -16.11 -16.01 18.64
C ILE A 118 -17.12 -14.95 18.21
N ALA A 119 -17.98 -14.52 19.13
CA ALA A 119 -18.99 -13.48 18.90
C ALA A 119 -18.46 -12.04 19.12
N ALA A 120 -17.40 -11.87 19.91
CA ALA A 120 -16.75 -10.59 20.19
C ALA A 120 -15.29 -10.61 19.71
N PRO A 121 -15.04 -10.58 18.37
CA PRO A 121 -13.71 -10.76 17.82
C PRO A 121 -12.78 -9.58 18.11
N GLU A 122 -11.50 -9.89 18.31
CA GLU A 122 -10.42 -8.93 18.50
C GLU A 122 -9.35 -9.09 17.43
N MET A 123 -8.69 -7.97 17.07
CA MET A 123 -7.55 -7.93 16.18
C MET A 123 -6.39 -7.24 16.89
N VAL A 124 -5.21 -7.88 16.90
CA VAL A 124 -3.98 -7.32 17.48
C VAL A 124 -3.10 -6.77 16.37
N LEU A 125 -2.69 -5.50 16.50
CA LEU A 125 -1.86 -4.81 15.51
C LEU A 125 -0.99 -3.73 16.18
N ALA A 126 0.18 -3.44 15.57
CA ALA A 126 1.01 -2.33 16.01
C ALA A 126 0.37 -0.97 15.66
N GLU A 127 0.72 0.07 16.38
CA GLU A 127 0.28 1.45 16.10
C GLU A 127 0.78 2.00 14.75
N SER A 128 1.80 1.38 14.17
CA SER A 128 2.31 1.65 12.83
C SER A 128 1.50 0.99 11.70
N ALA A 129 0.58 0.07 12.02
CA ALA A 129 -0.24 -0.61 11.01
C ALA A 129 -1.18 0.38 10.30
N HIS A 130 -1.43 0.13 9.01
CA HIS A 130 -2.22 1.03 8.17
C HIS A 130 -3.63 1.27 8.72
N ALA A 131 -4.11 2.52 8.66
CA ALA A 131 -5.41 2.94 9.19
C ALA A 131 -6.61 2.15 8.64
N ALA A 132 -6.48 1.50 7.47
CA ALA A 132 -7.53 0.66 6.90
C ALA A 132 -7.91 -0.55 7.81
N PHE A 133 -7.01 -1.02 8.68
CA PHE A 133 -7.36 -2.02 9.68
C PHE A 133 -8.37 -1.49 10.69
N HIS A 134 -8.19 -0.26 11.17
CA HIS A 134 -9.16 0.39 12.06
C HIS A 134 -10.51 0.63 11.37
N LYS A 135 -10.47 0.99 10.07
CA LYS A 135 -11.69 1.07 9.25
C LYS A 135 -12.39 -0.29 9.16
N GLY A 136 -11.64 -1.38 8.92
CA GLY A 136 -12.17 -2.74 8.90
C GLY A 136 -12.73 -3.17 10.27
N ALA A 137 -12.03 -2.85 11.35
CA ALA A 137 -12.51 -3.09 12.71
C ALA A 137 -13.86 -2.42 12.96
N HIS A 138 -13.99 -1.15 12.61
CA HIS A 138 -15.24 -0.39 12.72
C HIS A 138 -16.37 -0.99 11.87
N MET A 139 -16.11 -1.30 10.61
CA MET A 139 -17.13 -1.81 9.67
C MET A 139 -17.63 -3.20 10.05
N PHE A 140 -16.77 -4.06 10.59
CA PHE A 140 -17.10 -5.47 10.85
C PHE A 140 -17.30 -5.80 12.33
N GLY A 141 -17.32 -4.79 13.21
CA GLY A 141 -17.56 -4.99 14.64
C GLY A 141 -16.43 -5.78 15.33
N ILE A 142 -15.18 -5.53 14.95
CA ILE A 142 -13.99 -6.13 15.56
C ILE A 142 -13.33 -5.11 16.47
N LYS A 143 -12.92 -5.53 17.67
CA LYS A 143 -12.14 -4.68 18.56
C LYS A 143 -10.66 -4.65 18.09
N ALA A 144 -10.18 -3.49 17.68
CA ALA A 144 -8.75 -3.29 17.38
C ALA A 144 -7.97 -3.06 18.68
N VAL A 145 -7.04 -3.97 18.99
CA VAL A 145 -6.14 -3.88 20.15
C VAL A 145 -4.79 -3.40 19.65
N LYS A 146 -4.56 -2.10 19.82
CA LYS A 146 -3.33 -1.43 19.36
C LYS A 146 -2.19 -1.65 20.36
N THR A 147 -1.01 -2.03 19.87
CA THR A 147 0.22 -2.22 20.63
C THR A 147 1.30 -1.22 20.19
N PRO A 148 2.27 -0.89 21.05
CA PRO A 148 3.34 0.04 20.68
C PRO A 148 4.28 -0.56 19.62
N VAL A 149 5.11 0.30 19.04
CA VAL A 149 6.31 -0.06 18.32
C VAL A 149 7.53 0.02 19.20
N ARG A 150 8.62 -0.66 18.82
CA ARG A 150 9.93 -0.61 19.47
C ARG A 150 10.70 0.65 19.03
N ALA A 151 11.85 0.87 19.65
CA ALA A 151 12.72 2.00 19.32
C ALA A 151 13.22 2.00 17.86
N ASP A 152 13.28 0.82 17.23
CA ASP A 152 13.60 0.62 15.80
C ASP A 152 12.38 0.72 14.86
N TRP A 153 11.22 1.08 15.40
CA TRP A 153 9.92 1.20 14.72
C TRP A 153 9.28 -0.12 14.28
N THR A 154 9.86 -1.26 14.62
CA THR A 154 9.20 -2.56 14.42
C THR A 154 8.09 -2.78 15.44
N ALA A 155 7.09 -3.57 15.12
CA ALA A 155 6.05 -3.97 16.07
C ALA A 155 6.66 -4.62 17.34
N ASP A 156 6.20 -4.21 18.52
CA ASP A 156 6.59 -4.85 19.77
C ASP A 156 5.85 -6.18 19.93
N THR A 157 6.51 -7.26 19.53
CA THR A 157 5.95 -8.62 19.59
C THR A 157 5.70 -9.12 21.00
N ALA A 158 6.40 -8.59 22.02
CA ALA A 158 6.12 -8.92 23.42
C ALA A 158 4.82 -8.24 23.89
N ALA A 159 4.61 -6.98 23.54
CA ALA A 159 3.35 -6.29 23.78
C ALA A 159 2.19 -6.92 23.00
N MET A 160 2.42 -7.33 21.74
CA MET A 160 1.41 -8.06 20.95
C MET A 160 1.02 -9.38 21.62
N ARG A 161 2.00 -10.15 22.14
CA ARG A 161 1.73 -11.41 22.87
C ARG A 161 0.88 -11.16 24.12
N ALA A 162 1.16 -10.12 24.88
CA ALA A 162 0.38 -9.75 26.06
C ALA A 162 -1.05 -9.28 25.73
N ALA A 163 -1.28 -8.80 24.50
CA ALA A 163 -2.57 -8.32 24.02
C ALA A 163 -3.46 -9.43 23.41
N VAL A 164 -2.90 -10.61 23.13
CA VAL A 164 -3.66 -11.76 22.60
C VAL A 164 -4.59 -12.33 23.66
N THR A 165 -5.83 -12.57 23.26
CA THR A 165 -6.88 -13.18 24.08
C THR A 165 -7.51 -14.37 23.36
N PRO A 166 -8.36 -15.19 24.01
CA PRO A 166 -9.15 -16.23 23.33
C PRO A 166 -10.07 -15.69 22.22
N ASN A 167 -10.38 -14.40 22.22
CA ASN A 167 -11.20 -13.73 21.21
C ASN A 167 -10.38 -13.18 20.01
N THR A 168 -9.06 -13.27 20.06
CA THR A 168 -8.22 -12.81 18.95
C THR A 168 -8.45 -13.66 17.70
N VAL A 169 -8.88 -13.04 16.62
CA VAL A 169 -9.13 -13.67 15.31
C VAL A 169 -8.07 -13.30 14.28
N LEU A 170 -7.35 -12.20 14.48
CA LEU A 170 -6.37 -11.67 13.54
C LEU A 170 -5.19 -11.05 14.28
N VAL A 171 -3.98 -11.38 13.84
CA VAL A 171 -2.74 -10.68 14.21
C VAL A 171 -2.12 -10.12 12.93
N VAL A 172 -1.73 -8.84 12.97
CA VAL A 172 -1.27 -8.10 11.79
C VAL A 172 0.21 -7.76 11.93
N GLY A 173 0.98 -8.01 10.86
CA GLY A 173 2.31 -7.48 10.66
C GLY A 173 2.42 -6.77 9.31
N SER A 174 3.40 -5.89 9.14
CA SER A 174 3.58 -5.10 7.92
C SER A 174 4.95 -5.34 7.29
N ALA A 175 4.98 -5.37 5.95
CA ALA A 175 6.21 -5.61 5.20
C ALA A 175 6.30 -4.70 3.94
N PRO A 176 6.88 -3.48 4.07
CA PRO A 176 7.13 -2.72 5.30
C PRO A 176 5.89 -1.96 5.80
N GLN A 177 5.89 -1.54 7.05
CA GLN A 177 4.88 -0.58 7.53
C GLN A 177 5.09 0.78 6.84
N TYR A 178 3.97 1.50 6.60
CA TYR A 178 3.99 2.75 5.84
C TYR A 178 4.77 3.88 6.53
N PRO A 179 4.57 4.19 7.83
CA PRO A 179 5.11 5.42 8.41
C PRO A 179 6.64 5.54 8.34
N GLN A 180 7.41 4.52 8.74
CA GLN A 180 8.88 4.57 8.81
C GLN A 180 9.59 3.59 7.88
N GLY A 181 8.83 2.76 7.15
CA GLY A 181 9.38 1.87 6.12
C GLY A 181 10.17 0.68 6.66
N VAL A 182 9.88 0.21 7.88
CA VAL A 182 10.52 -0.97 8.46
C VAL A 182 9.64 -2.22 8.29
N VAL A 183 10.27 -3.38 8.14
CA VAL A 183 9.59 -4.68 8.09
C VAL A 183 9.48 -5.22 9.51
N ASP A 184 8.28 -5.58 9.94
CA ASP A 184 8.03 -6.18 11.25
C ASP A 184 8.65 -7.58 11.36
N ASP A 185 8.82 -8.09 12.59
CA ASP A 185 9.23 -9.47 12.85
C ASP A 185 8.09 -10.44 12.52
N ILE A 186 7.88 -10.65 11.20
CA ILE A 186 6.78 -11.49 10.71
C ILE A 186 6.87 -12.93 11.22
N PRO A 187 8.05 -13.59 11.35
CA PRO A 187 8.15 -14.89 11.99
C PRO A 187 7.57 -14.94 13.40
N ALA A 188 7.89 -13.97 14.25
CA ALA A 188 7.38 -13.91 15.61
C ALA A 188 5.87 -13.63 15.64
N ILE A 189 5.38 -12.72 14.79
CA ILE A 189 3.95 -12.39 14.66
C ILE A 189 3.15 -13.60 14.16
N ALA A 190 3.67 -14.33 13.16
CA ALA A 190 3.01 -15.51 12.62
C ALA A 190 2.96 -16.67 13.62
N ALA A 191 4.03 -16.87 14.40
CA ALA A 191 4.03 -17.85 15.49
C ALA A 191 2.98 -17.51 16.54
N LEU A 192 2.90 -16.25 16.96
CA LEU A 192 1.91 -15.74 17.90
C LEU A 192 0.47 -15.99 17.41
N ALA A 193 0.19 -15.69 16.15
CA ALA A 193 -1.11 -15.94 15.55
C ALA A 193 -1.45 -17.43 15.52
N ALA A 194 -0.47 -18.28 15.16
CA ALA A 194 -0.67 -19.73 15.13
C ALA A 194 -0.96 -20.31 16.52
N GLU A 195 -0.24 -19.89 17.57
CA GLU A 195 -0.48 -20.28 18.97
C GLU A 195 -1.88 -19.88 19.43
N ALA A 196 -2.38 -18.73 18.99
CA ALA A 196 -3.72 -18.23 19.30
C ALA A 196 -4.84 -18.88 18.45
N GLY A 197 -4.52 -19.70 17.43
CA GLY A 197 -5.48 -20.19 16.45
C GLY A 197 -6.10 -19.08 15.58
N ALA A 198 -5.45 -17.90 15.53
CA ALA A 198 -5.88 -16.74 14.78
C ALA A 198 -5.29 -16.72 13.35
N ASN A 199 -5.80 -15.83 12.50
CA ASN A 199 -5.16 -15.53 11.22
C ASN A 199 -3.94 -14.63 11.46
N CYS A 200 -2.89 -14.81 10.63
CA CYS A 200 -1.79 -13.88 10.48
C CYS A 200 -1.91 -13.20 9.12
N HIS A 201 -2.12 -11.90 9.10
CA HIS A 201 -2.10 -11.12 7.87
C HIS A 201 -0.83 -10.28 7.78
N VAL A 202 -0.17 -10.31 6.63
CA VAL A 202 0.95 -9.43 6.32
C VAL A 202 0.48 -8.35 5.35
N ASP A 203 0.48 -7.11 5.81
CA ASP A 203 0.27 -5.97 4.93
C ASP A 203 1.54 -5.67 4.14
N ALA A 204 1.56 -6.13 2.91
CA ALA A 204 2.63 -5.84 1.95
C ALA A 204 2.13 -4.95 0.78
N CYS A 205 1.11 -4.12 1.02
CA CYS A 205 0.62 -3.17 0.02
C CYS A 205 1.73 -2.28 -0.54
N MET A 206 2.72 -1.93 0.29
CA MET A 206 3.91 -1.17 -0.14
C MET A 206 5.06 -2.05 -0.60
N GLY A 207 5.23 -3.25 -0.03
CA GLY A 207 6.41 -4.06 -0.24
C GLY A 207 6.25 -5.22 -1.21
N GLY A 208 5.03 -5.66 -1.50
CA GLY A 208 4.78 -6.87 -2.28
C GLY A 208 5.38 -6.87 -3.69
N PHE A 209 5.49 -5.69 -4.30
CA PHE A 209 6.14 -5.49 -5.60
C PHE A 209 7.51 -4.79 -5.51
N VAL A 210 8.15 -4.81 -4.32
CA VAL A 210 9.48 -4.27 -4.10
C VAL A 210 10.40 -5.28 -3.41
N LEU A 211 10.01 -5.79 -2.24
CA LEU A 211 10.87 -6.63 -1.41
C LEU A 211 11.38 -7.90 -2.13
N PRO A 212 10.58 -8.62 -2.95
CA PRO A 212 11.08 -9.76 -3.70
C PRO A 212 12.19 -9.40 -4.69
N PHE A 213 12.14 -8.19 -5.25
CA PHE A 213 13.18 -7.70 -6.17
C PHE A 213 14.39 -7.16 -5.42
N VAL A 214 14.21 -6.59 -4.22
CA VAL A 214 15.30 -6.21 -3.30
C VAL A 214 16.15 -7.45 -2.96
N GLU A 215 15.51 -8.57 -2.60
CA GLU A 215 16.20 -9.86 -2.37
C GLU A 215 16.98 -10.33 -3.61
N ARG A 216 16.36 -10.27 -4.79
CA ARG A 216 17.01 -10.67 -6.06
C ARG A 216 18.17 -9.76 -6.45
N LEU A 217 18.18 -8.51 -6.01
CA LEU A 217 19.30 -7.57 -6.14
C LEU A 217 20.41 -7.82 -5.09
N GLY A 218 20.28 -8.85 -4.27
CA GLY A 218 21.27 -9.24 -3.25
C GLY A 218 21.25 -8.38 -1.99
N ARG A 219 20.24 -7.55 -1.79
CA ARG A 219 20.07 -6.77 -0.55
C ARG A 219 19.29 -7.58 0.49
N PHE A 220 19.63 -7.38 1.75
CA PHE A 220 18.98 -8.08 2.85
C PHE A 220 17.52 -7.65 3.02
N VAL A 221 16.63 -8.65 3.12
CA VAL A 221 15.23 -8.53 3.54
C VAL A 221 14.97 -9.60 4.60
N PRO A 222 14.43 -9.28 5.78
CA PRO A 222 14.05 -10.30 6.74
C PRO A 222 12.92 -11.17 6.18
N PRO A 223 12.70 -12.40 6.67
CA PRO A 223 11.59 -13.24 6.23
C PRO A 223 10.23 -12.57 6.50
N TRP A 224 9.37 -12.47 5.48
CA TRP A 224 8.12 -11.71 5.61
C TRP A 224 6.91 -12.28 4.86
N ASP A 225 7.13 -13.11 3.83
CA ASP A 225 6.10 -13.60 2.92
C ASP A 225 5.59 -15.01 3.28
N PHE A 226 4.94 -15.70 2.34
CA PHE A 226 4.40 -17.04 2.59
C PHE A 226 5.45 -18.11 2.88
N ARG A 227 6.73 -17.84 2.69
CA ARG A 227 7.81 -18.71 3.16
C ARG A 227 7.87 -18.79 4.68
N VAL A 228 7.30 -17.80 5.39
CA VAL A 228 7.12 -17.82 6.85
C VAL A 228 5.94 -18.73 7.21
N PRO A 229 6.16 -19.81 7.97
CA PRO A 229 5.08 -20.64 8.48
C PRO A 229 4.10 -19.82 9.34
N GLY A 230 2.80 -20.08 9.22
CA GLY A 230 1.77 -19.37 10.00
C GLY A 230 1.22 -18.11 9.34
N VAL A 231 1.88 -17.51 8.34
CA VAL A 231 1.26 -16.45 7.53
C VAL A 231 0.07 -17.03 6.77
N THR A 232 -1.13 -16.48 7.01
CA THR A 232 -2.38 -16.98 6.41
C THR A 232 -2.86 -16.17 5.23
N SER A 233 -2.53 -14.86 5.17
CA SER A 233 -2.89 -13.97 4.07
C SER A 233 -1.90 -12.83 3.90
N ILE A 234 -1.80 -12.31 2.67
CA ILE A 234 -0.96 -11.15 2.29
C ILE A 234 -1.75 -10.25 1.35
N SER A 235 -1.69 -8.92 1.56
CA SER A 235 -2.15 -7.90 0.62
C SER A 235 -0.97 -7.29 -0.13
N ALA A 236 -1.10 -7.07 -1.46
CA ALA A 236 -0.05 -6.49 -2.29
C ALA A 236 -0.65 -5.60 -3.39
N ASP A 237 -0.22 -4.33 -3.47
CA ASP A 237 -0.79 -3.36 -4.40
C ASP A 237 -0.04 -3.34 -5.74
N VAL A 238 -0.69 -3.83 -6.79
CA VAL A 238 -0.17 -3.75 -8.17
C VAL A 238 -0.12 -2.29 -8.63
N HIS A 239 -1.08 -1.46 -8.17
CA HIS A 239 -1.18 -0.04 -8.53
C HIS A 239 -0.25 0.90 -7.74
N LYS A 240 0.65 0.35 -6.91
CA LYS A 240 1.76 1.09 -6.30
C LYS A 240 3.04 0.80 -7.06
N LEU A 241 4.01 0.16 -6.46
CA LEU A 241 5.27 -0.17 -7.13
C LEU A 241 5.17 -1.41 -8.06
N GLY A 242 3.97 -1.92 -8.28
CA GLY A 242 3.63 -2.74 -9.44
C GLY A 242 3.37 -1.90 -10.70
N TYR A 243 3.36 -0.57 -10.59
CA TYR A 243 3.26 0.42 -11.68
C TYR A 243 1.98 0.35 -12.54
N ALA A 244 0.97 -0.39 -12.09
CA ALA A 244 -0.33 -0.40 -12.75
C ALA A 244 -1.14 0.88 -12.41
N PRO A 245 -2.10 1.27 -13.25
CA PRO A 245 -3.07 2.30 -12.91
C PRO A 245 -3.85 1.97 -11.64
N LYS A 246 -4.37 3.00 -10.96
CA LYS A 246 -5.18 2.82 -9.73
C LYS A 246 -6.38 1.92 -9.98
N GLY A 247 -6.76 1.16 -8.96
CA GLY A 247 -7.85 0.17 -9.05
C GLY A 247 -7.36 -1.29 -9.09
N ALA A 248 -6.08 -1.57 -8.80
CA ALA A 248 -5.52 -2.92 -8.85
C ALA A 248 -4.66 -3.24 -7.61
N SER A 249 -5.13 -4.17 -6.81
CA SER A 249 -4.43 -4.80 -5.70
C SER A 249 -4.75 -6.30 -5.68
N VAL A 250 -4.04 -7.09 -4.89
CA VAL A 250 -4.28 -8.52 -4.73
C VAL A 250 -4.35 -8.85 -3.24
N ILE A 251 -5.38 -9.59 -2.85
CA ILE A 251 -5.42 -10.32 -1.58
C ILE A 251 -5.16 -11.80 -1.85
N LEU A 252 -4.17 -12.35 -1.17
CA LEU A 252 -3.81 -13.77 -1.23
C LEU A 252 -4.06 -14.43 0.11
N HIS A 253 -4.58 -15.64 0.08
CA HIS A 253 -4.69 -16.55 1.23
C HIS A 253 -3.82 -17.77 0.98
N ARG A 254 -3.25 -18.33 2.03
CA ARG A 254 -2.36 -19.52 1.97
C ARG A 254 -3.02 -20.71 1.26
N ASN A 255 -4.34 -20.83 1.35
CA ASN A 255 -5.10 -21.90 0.69
C ASN A 255 -6.54 -21.48 0.41
N LYS A 256 -7.24 -22.33 -0.37
CA LYS A 256 -8.64 -22.12 -0.76
C LYS A 256 -9.62 -22.15 0.43
N ALA A 257 -9.32 -22.94 1.48
CA ALA A 257 -10.18 -23.02 2.67
C ALA A 257 -10.19 -21.67 3.43
N LEU A 258 -9.01 -21.06 3.64
CA LEU A 258 -8.92 -19.73 4.24
C LEU A 258 -9.57 -18.66 3.36
N ARG A 259 -9.38 -18.72 2.02
CA ARG A 259 -10.02 -17.79 1.09
C ARG A 259 -11.56 -17.89 1.14
N ALA A 260 -12.12 -19.06 1.41
CA ALA A 260 -13.57 -19.26 1.42
C ALA A 260 -14.28 -18.35 2.44
N TYR A 261 -13.62 -18.01 3.56
CA TYR A 261 -14.17 -17.09 4.58
C TYR A 261 -14.27 -15.63 4.09
N GLN A 262 -13.60 -15.26 3.03
CA GLN A 262 -13.73 -13.93 2.41
C GLN A 262 -15.02 -13.81 1.60
N THR A 263 -15.56 -14.91 1.07
CA THR A 263 -16.67 -14.89 0.13
C THR A 263 -18.01 -14.88 0.86
N PHE A 264 -18.80 -13.82 0.63
CA PHE A 264 -20.19 -13.77 1.07
C PHE A 264 -21.08 -14.58 0.12
N LEU A 265 -21.93 -15.44 0.65
CA LEU A 265 -22.85 -16.30 -0.09
C LEU A 265 -24.27 -16.08 0.44
N PHE A 266 -25.24 -15.88 -0.46
CA PHE A 266 -26.64 -15.69 -0.10
C PHE A 266 -27.55 -16.15 -1.23
N ASP A 267 -28.65 -16.85 -0.90
CA ASP A 267 -29.60 -17.41 -1.86
C ASP A 267 -31.08 -17.15 -1.51
N ASP A 268 -31.35 -16.50 -0.39
CA ASP A 268 -32.70 -16.17 0.08
C ASP A 268 -33.11 -14.76 -0.38
N TRP A 269 -33.17 -14.55 -1.71
CA TRP A 269 -33.67 -13.33 -2.33
C TRP A 269 -34.18 -13.62 -3.75
N LEU A 270 -34.98 -12.71 -4.34
CA LEU A 270 -35.65 -12.93 -5.62
C LEU A 270 -34.70 -12.95 -6.84
N GLY A 271 -33.46 -12.50 -6.70
CA GLY A 271 -32.46 -12.53 -7.77
C GLY A 271 -31.67 -13.84 -7.90
N GLY A 272 -31.93 -14.84 -7.04
CA GLY A 272 -31.29 -16.14 -7.05
C GLY A 272 -29.98 -16.17 -6.24
N PHE A 273 -29.07 -17.10 -6.56
CA PHE A 273 -27.82 -17.26 -5.83
C PHE A 273 -26.87 -16.06 -6.03
N TYR A 274 -26.45 -15.45 -4.91
CA TYR A 274 -25.48 -14.35 -4.89
C TYR A 274 -24.20 -14.80 -4.19
N GLY A 275 -23.07 -14.75 -4.91
CA GLY A 275 -21.74 -15.01 -4.36
C GLY A 275 -20.82 -13.80 -4.64
N SER A 276 -20.33 -13.15 -3.58
CA SER A 276 -19.47 -11.98 -3.67
C SER A 276 -18.14 -12.22 -2.95
N PRO A 277 -17.03 -12.36 -3.69
CA PRO A 277 -15.73 -12.61 -3.07
C PRO A 277 -15.07 -11.36 -2.50
N ASN A 278 -15.53 -10.17 -2.86
CA ASN A 278 -14.94 -8.87 -2.54
C ASN A 278 -15.97 -7.96 -1.85
N ILE A 279 -15.51 -6.80 -1.37
CA ILE A 279 -16.40 -5.77 -0.82
C ILE A 279 -17.24 -5.13 -1.94
N GLN A 280 -16.64 -4.95 -3.12
CA GLN A 280 -17.37 -4.48 -4.31
C GLN A 280 -18.11 -5.64 -4.99
N GLY A 281 -19.30 -5.38 -5.51
CA GLY A 281 -20.02 -6.29 -6.38
C GLY A 281 -19.45 -6.28 -7.80
N THR A 282 -19.82 -5.29 -8.59
CA THR A 282 -19.29 -5.07 -9.94
C THR A 282 -17.88 -4.47 -9.86
N ARG A 283 -16.93 -5.10 -10.57
CA ARG A 283 -15.55 -4.62 -10.69
C ARG A 283 -15.24 -4.29 -12.13
N SER A 284 -14.68 -3.12 -12.41
CA SER A 284 -14.27 -2.71 -13.76
C SER A 284 -13.20 -3.64 -14.32
N GLY A 285 -13.31 -4.00 -15.59
CA GLY A 285 -12.29 -4.74 -16.33
C GLY A 285 -11.04 -3.90 -16.64
N LEU A 286 -11.20 -2.58 -16.74
CA LEU A 286 -10.15 -1.64 -17.11
C LEU A 286 -8.89 -1.77 -16.22
N PRO A 287 -8.94 -1.61 -14.87
CA PRO A 287 -7.73 -1.71 -14.05
C PRO A 287 -7.18 -3.14 -13.98
N MET A 288 -8.04 -4.15 -14.13
CA MET A 288 -7.60 -5.55 -14.15
C MET A 288 -6.73 -5.84 -15.39
N ALA A 289 -7.21 -5.43 -16.57
CA ALA A 289 -6.49 -5.61 -17.83
C ALA A 289 -5.20 -4.78 -17.86
N ALA A 290 -5.25 -3.53 -17.39
CA ALA A 290 -4.06 -2.68 -17.31
C ALA A 290 -2.99 -3.26 -16.37
N ALA A 291 -3.39 -3.79 -15.20
CA ALA A 291 -2.47 -4.44 -14.28
C ALA A 291 -1.80 -5.68 -14.91
N TRP A 292 -2.60 -6.54 -15.56
CA TRP A 292 -2.08 -7.69 -16.29
C TRP A 292 -1.07 -7.28 -17.37
N ALA A 293 -1.41 -6.28 -18.17
CA ALA A 293 -0.58 -5.81 -19.27
C ALA A 293 0.74 -5.21 -18.78
N VAL A 294 0.72 -4.42 -17.72
CA VAL A 294 1.92 -3.84 -17.09
C VAL A 294 2.82 -4.93 -16.52
N MET A 295 2.26 -5.88 -15.75
CA MET A 295 3.04 -7.00 -15.19
C MET A 295 3.67 -7.84 -16.30
N ARG A 296 2.94 -8.11 -17.37
CA ARG A 296 3.43 -8.88 -18.51
C ARG A 296 4.49 -8.13 -19.32
N HIS A 297 4.32 -6.81 -19.49
CA HIS A 297 5.26 -5.95 -20.20
C HIS A 297 6.58 -5.80 -19.46
N LEU A 298 6.54 -5.54 -18.16
CA LEU A 298 7.74 -5.37 -17.35
C LEU A 298 8.49 -6.70 -17.13
N GLY A 299 7.77 -7.77 -16.84
CA GLY A 299 8.37 -9.01 -16.41
C GLY A 299 9.33 -8.81 -15.22
N VAL A 300 10.06 -9.86 -14.85
CA VAL A 300 11.03 -9.78 -13.74
C VAL A 300 12.15 -8.77 -14.01
N GLU A 301 12.63 -8.71 -15.25
CA GLU A 301 13.73 -7.82 -15.64
C GLU A 301 13.35 -6.35 -15.50
N GLY A 302 12.16 -5.95 -15.97
CA GLY A 302 11.66 -4.58 -15.84
C GLY A 302 11.48 -4.18 -14.37
N TYR A 303 10.90 -5.05 -13.55
CA TYR A 303 10.77 -4.79 -12.12
C TYR A 303 12.13 -4.68 -11.40
N LEU A 304 13.12 -5.49 -11.77
CA LEU A 304 14.49 -5.36 -11.22
C LEU A 304 15.10 -4.00 -11.53
N LYS A 305 15.02 -3.54 -12.78
CA LYS A 305 15.51 -2.21 -13.19
C LYS A 305 14.81 -1.07 -12.43
N LEU A 306 13.48 -1.12 -12.32
CA LEU A 306 12.71 -0.11 -11.61
C LEU A 306 12.98 -0.13 -10.10
N THR A 307 13.17 -1.30 -9.51
CA THR A 307 13.52 -1.44 -8.09
C THR A 307 14.92 -0.92 -7.81
N GLU A 308 15.90 -1.23 -8.65
CA GLU A 308 17.27 -0.73 -8.52
C GLU A 308 17.30 0.81 -8.56
N ALA A 309 16.62 1.43 -9.53
CA ALA A 309 16.49 2.89 -9.62
C ALA A 309 15.78 3.47 -8.38
N THR A 310 14.73 2.83 -7.91
CA THR A 310 14.00 3.21 -6.69
C THR A 310 14.92 3.22 -5.47
N LEU A 311 15.72 2.16 -5.28
CA LEU A 311 16.64 2.04 -4.15
C LEU A 311 17.77 3.06 -4.24
N ALA A 312 18.33 3.29 -5.44
CA ALA A 312 19.36 4.30 -5.66
C ALA A 312 18.86 5.72 -5.30
N ASN A 313 17.64 6.07 -5.73
CA ASN A 313 17.00 7.32 -5.35
C ASN A 313 16.82 7.44 -3.82
N ALA A 314 16.31 6.38 -3.18
CA ALA A 314 16.09 6.37 -1.74
C ALA A 314 17.40 6.49 -0.95
N ASP A 315 18.45 5.78 -1.36
CA ASP A 315 19.77 5.85 -0.74
C ASP A 315 20.37 7.26 -0.90
N ARG A 316 20.21 7.90 -2.08
CA ARG A 316 20.65 9.26 -2.34
C ARG A 316 19.95 10.28 -1.44
N ILE A 317 18.62 10.14 -1.26
CA ILE A 317 17.84 11.00 -0.36
C ILE A 317 18.28 10.83 1.09
N ARG A 318 18.46 9.59 1.57
CA ARG A 318 18.93 9.31 2.94
C ARG A 318 20.30 9.92 3.21
N ALA A 319 21.23 9.78 2.25
CA ALA A 319 22.54 10.38 2.36
C ALA A 319 22.47 11.92 2.47
N ALA A 320 21.57 12.55 1.72
CA ALA A 320 21.33 13.98 1.82
C ALA A 320 20.76 14.38 3.19
N ILE A 321 19.74 13.65 3.70
CA ILE A 321 19.17 13.92 5.03
C ILE A 321 20.24 13.79 6.10
N ALA A 322 21.08 12.74 6.06
CA ALA A 322 22.16 12.51 7.03
C ALA A 322 23.24 13.58 7.00
N SER A 323 23.41 14.30 5.89
CA SER A 323 24.38 15.40 5.75
C SER A 323 23.87 16.74 6.29
N ILE A 324 22.58 16.85 6.65
CA ILE A 324 21.99 18.09 7.14
C ILE A 324 21.88 18.04 8.67
N PRO A 325 22.65 18.86 9.40
CA PRO A 325 22.55 18.95 10.85
C PRO A 325 21.12 19.29 11.30
N GLY A 326 20.61 18.60 12.31
CA GLY A 326 19.26 18.83 12.83
C GLY A 326 18.16 17.96 12.21
N LEU A 327 18.50 17.15 11.19
CA LEU A 327 17.61 16.14 10.59
C LEU A 327 18.11 14.72 10.81
N ARG A 328 17.18 13.77 10.85
CA ARG A 328 17.46 12.34 10.85
C ARG A 328 16.44 11.56 10.02
N VAL A 329 16.81 10.39 9.57
CA VAL A 329 15.90 9.38 9.03
C VAL A 329 15.31 8.59 10.19
N LEU A 330 14.00 8.30 10.17
CA LEU A 330 13.35 7.38 11.10
C LEU A 330 13.41 5.96 10.52
N GLY A 331 13.60 4.97 11.39
CA GLY A 331 13.77 3.56 11.00
C GLY A 331 15.17 3.26 10.44
N GLU A 332 15.39 2.00 10.05
CA GLU A 332 16.69 1.55 9.53
C GLU A 332 17.02 2.00 8.09
N GLY A 333 16.03 2.56 7.39
CA GLY A 333 16.23 3.16 6.07
C GLY A 333 16.73 2.20 4.99
N ARG A 334 16.14 1.00 4.85
CA ARG A 334 16.65 -0.04 3.94
C ARG A 334 15.99 -0.06 2.56
N TYR A 335 14.73 0.44 2.44
CA TYR A 335 13.91 0.24 1.25
C TYR A 335 13.48 1.58 0.65
N HIS A 336 12.35 1.60 -0.02
CA HIS A 336 11.83 2.73 -0.79
C HIS A 336 11.01 3.75 0.04
N LEU A 337 10.64 3.41 1.28
CA LEU A 337 9.97 4.35 2.17
C LEU A 337 11.02 5.09 3.01
N VAL A 338 10.92 6.40 3.04
CA VAL A 338 11.84 7.27 3.78
C VAL A 338 11.01 8.25 4.60
N ALA A 339 11.19 8.20 5.92
CA ALA A 339 10.62 9.19 6.82
C ALA A 339 11.75 10.05 7.40
N LEU A 340 11.65 11.37 7.25
CA LEU A 340 12.59 12.30 7.85
C LEU A 340 11.94 13.09 8.99
N SER A 341 12.68 13.33 10.05
CA SER A 341 12.24 14.08 11.23
C SER A 341 13.35 14.96 11.77
N ALA A 342 13.01 15.83 12.71
CA ALA A 342 14.01 16.50 13.54
C ALA A 342 14.91 15.50 14.24
N ASP A 343 16.20 15.82 14.33
CA ASP A 343 17.11 15.10 15.21
C ASP A 343 17.09 15.73 16.61
N PRO A 344 16.49 15.09 17.64
CA PRO A 344 16.40 15.67 18.97
C PRO A 344 17.76 15.76 19.69
N ALA A 345 18.78 15.06 19.20
CA ALA A 345 20.14 15.12 19.74
C ALA A 345 20.96 16.27 19.16
N ALA A 346 20.50 16.92 18.09
CA ALA A 346 21.21 18.04 17.48
C ALA A 346 21.10 19.30 18.36
N ALA A 347 22.14 20.13 18.33
CA ALA A 347 22.16 21.42 19.02
C ALA A 347 21.03 22.37 18.56
N ALA A 348 20.64 22.27 17.30
CA ALA A 348 19.53 23.01 16.69
C ALA A 348 18.66 22.06 15.82
N PRO A 349 17.70 21.33 16.43
CA PRO A 349 16.79 20.47 15.67
C PRO A 349 15.93 21.30 14.70
N LEU A 350 15.81 20.84 13.46
CA LEU A 350 14.99 21.48 12.43
C LEU A 350 13.53 21.02 12.52
N ASP A 351 12.59 21.95 12.34
CA ASP A 351 11.17 21.60 12.31
C ASP A 351 10.81 20.92 10.96
N ALA A 352 10.40 19.64 11.02
CA ALA A 352 10.08 18.86 9.83
C ALA A 352 8.91 19.46 9.02
N PHE A 353 7.90 20.05 9.68
CA PHE A 353 6.76 20.63 8.97
C PHE A 353 7.09 21.98 8.34
N ALA A 354 7.93 22.80 8.99
CA ALA A 354 8.45 24.02 8.37
C ALA A 354 9.30 23.67 7.13
N LEU A 355 10.09 22.61 7.20
CA LEU A 355 10.82 22.07 6.05
C LEU A 355 9.86 21.62 4.93
N GLY A 356 8.76 20.94 5.28
CA GLY A 356 7.72 20.56 4.35
C GLY A 356 7.09 21.77 3.63
N ASP A 357 6.80 22.86 4.37
CA ASP A 357 6.30 24.10 3.78
C ASP A 357 7.29 24.72 2.80
N ALA A 358 8.58 24.74 3.16
CA ALA A 358 9.62 25.27 2.30
C ALA A 358 9.82 24.42 1.02
N LEU A 359 9.69 23.10 1.12
CA LEU A 359 9.74 22.18 -0.02
C LEU A 359 8.49 22.31 -0.90
N ALA A 360 7.31 22.48 -0.31
CA ALA A 360 6.07 22.68 -1.06
C ALA A 360 6.12 23.97 -1.90
N ARG A 361 6.67 25.08 -1.36
CA ARG A 361 6.91 26.31 -2.14
C ARG A 361 7.84 26.11 -3.34
N ARG A 362 8.69 25.07 -3.29
CA ARG A 362 9.57 24.65 -4.40
C ARG A 362 8.95 23.63 -5.34
N GLY A 363 7.65 23.31 -5.13
CA GLY A 363 6.88 22.41 -5.98
C GLY A 363 7.07 20.92 -5.67
N TRP A 364 7.51 20.57 -4.44
CA TRP A 364 7.58 19.19 -3.97
C TRP A 364 6.34 18.80 -3.18
N TYR A 365 5.88 17.59 -3.38
CA TYR A 365 4.78 17.01 -2.61
C TYR A 365 5.32 15.87 -1.71
N LEU A 366 5.15 16.05 -0.39
CA LEU A 366 5.50 15.09 0.65
C LEU A 366 4.35 15.00 1.66
N ASP A 367 4.10 13.80 2.19
CA ASP A 367 3.09 13.62 3.23
C ASP A 367 3.65 14.02 4.61
N ARG A 368 2.80 14.64 5.44
CA ARG A 368 3.08 14.95 6.84
C ARG A 368 2.52 13.85 7.72
N GLN A 369 3.31 13.35 8.65
CA GLN A 369 2.87 12.33 9.60
C GLN A 369 3.39 12.61 11.02
N GLY A 370 2.78 11.98 12.02
CA GLY A 370 3.16 12.12 13.42
C GLY A 370 2.29 11.28 14.35
N PRO A 371 2.68 11.09 15.61
CA PRO A 371 3.98 11.41 16.20
C PRO A 371 5.11 10.43 15.82
N PRO A 372 6.38 10.87 15.81
CA PRO A 372 6.83 12.26 15.85
C PRO A 372 6.55 12.97 14.54
N ASP A 373 6.52 14.31 14.58
CA ASP A 373 6.38 15.11 13.36
C ASP A 373 7.46 14.75 12.36
N SER A 374 7.05 14.33 11.18
CA SER A 374 7.94 13.85 10.14
C SER A 374 7.36 14.06 8.75
N LEU A 375 8.22 14.07 7.75
CA LEU A 375 7.83 14.05 6.34
C LEU A 375 8.06 12.64 5.80
N HIS A 376 7.05 12.11 5.11
CA HIS A 376 7.09 10.80 4.50
C HIS A 376 7.28 10.88 2.99
N MET A 377 8.12 10.00 2.48
CA MET A 377 8.40 9.83 1.07
C MET A 377 8.27 8.36 0.67
N THR A 378 7.33 8.07 -0.22
CA THR A 378 7.36 6.83 -0.99
C THR A 378 8.18 7.08 -2.25
N VAL A 379 9.44 6.71 -2.19
CA VAL A 379 10.38 6.87 -3.30
C VAL A 379 10.11 5.81 -4.36
N SER A 380 10.21 6.18 -5.63
CA SER A 380 10.05 5.28 -6.77
C SER A 380 11.03 5.60 -7.90
N ALA A 381 11.03 4.80 -8.94
CA ALA A 381 11.84 5.05 -10.15
C ALA A 381 11.47 6.38 -10.81
N SER A 382 10.23 6.85 -10.68
CA SER A 382 9.79 8.14 -11.25
C SER A 382 10.59 9.34 -10.72
N ASN A 383 11.14 9.24 -9.51
CA ASN A 383 11.92 10.31 -8.89
C ASN A 383 13.33 10.47 -9.48
N THR A 384 13.84 9.51 -10.28
CA THR A 384 15.20 9.55 -10.86
C THR A 384 15.48 10.85 -11.63
N LYS A 385 14.47 11.36 -12.36
CA LYS A 385 14.60 12.62 -13.14
C LYS A 385 14.69 13.87 -12.28
N ALA A 386 14.38 13.79 -10.97
CA ALA A 386 14.30 14.96 -10.09
C ALA A 386 15.07 14.79 -8.76
N VAL A 387 15.68 13.64 -8.48
CA VAL A 387 16.30 13.34 -7.17
C VAL A 387 17.43 14.31 -6.82
N GLU A 388 18.27 14.72 -7.78
CA GLU A 388 19.35 15.68 -7.50
C GLU A 388 18.82 17.09 -7.25
N ALA A 389 17.76 17.52 -7.96
CA ALA A 389 17.06 18.76 -7.67
C ALA A 389 16.42 18.72 -6.27
N PHE A 390 15.83 17.59 -5.88
CA PHE A 390 15.29 17.41 -4.54
C PHE A 390 16.36 17.57 -3.46
N VAL A 391 17.51 16.95 -3.63
CA VAL A 391 18.62 17.02 -2.68
C VAL A 391 19.14 18.46 -2.54
N ALA A 392 19.25 19.17 -3.63
CA ALA A 392 19.65 20.60 -3.61
C ALA A 392 18.60 21.45 -2.89
N ASP A 393 17.31 21.25 -3.23
CA ASP A 393 16.19 21.98 -2.62
C ASP A 393 16.02 21.65 -1.14
N LEU A 394 16.26 20.38 -0.73
CA LEU A 394 16.24 19.96 0.68
C LEU A 394 17.28 20.71 1.49
N SER A 395 18.50 20.82 0.99
CA SER A 395 19.58 21.55 1.65
C SER A 395 19.29 23.05 1.72
N ALA A 396 18.80 23.65 0.64
CA ALA A 396 18.43 25.05 0.59
C ALA A 396 17.25 25.37 1.53
N ALA A 397 16.22 24.51 1.56
CA ALA A 397 15.08 24.66 2.45
C ALA A 397 15.48 24.54 3.92
N ALA A 398 16.36 23.60 4.26
CA ALA A 398 16.89 23.45 5.62
C ALA A 398 17.65 24.71 6.10
N ALA A 399 18.46 25.29 5.22
CA ALA A 399 19.17 26.54 5.52
C ALA A 399 18.21 27.74 5.65
N GLU A 400 17.16 27.80 4.82
CA GLU A 400 16.15 28.86 4.84
C GLU A 400 15.33 28.89 6.15
N ILE A 401 14.87 27.71 6.60
CA ILE A 401 13.97 27.65 7.77
C ILE A 401 14.72 27.93 9.07
N GLY A 402 16.00 27.57 9.21
CA GLY A 402 16.77 27.76 10.45
C GLY A 402 16.01 27.26 11.68
N ALA A 403 15.78 28.14 12.67
CA ALA A 403 14.96 27.85 13.85
C ALA A 403 13.45 28.10 13.65
N GLY A 404 13.01 28.33 12.41
CA GLY A 404 11.59 28.57 12.08
C GLY A 404 10.72 27.35 12.40
N ARG A 405 9.43 27.61 12.68
CA ARG A 405 8.43 26.59 12.93
C ARG A 405 7.25 26.74 12.00
N ALA A 406 6.64 25.60 11.63
CA ALA A 406 5.42 25.60 10.86
C ALA A 406 4.26 26.17 11.68
N ALA A 407 3.44 27.00 11.04
CA ALA A 407 2.20 27.52 11.63
C ALA A 407 1.12 26.42 11.68
N ASP A 408 1.02 25.63 10.62
CA ASP A 408 0.11 24.48 10.53
C ASP A 408 0.84 23.20 10.97
N ARG A 409 0.27 22.51 11.96
CA ARG A 409 0.77 21.24 12.52
C ARG A 409 -0.10 20.04 12.12
N SER A 410 -1.02 20.24 11.19
CA SER A 410 -1.90 19.16 10.72
C SER A 410 -1.12 18.06 10.01
N THR A 411 -1.57 16.83 10.22
CA THR A 411 -1.12 15.65 9.49
C THR A 411 -2.28 15.09 8.70
N SER A 412 -2.05 14.64 7.46
CA SER A 412 -3.11 14.07 6.65
C SER A 412 -2.51 13.01 5.71
N TYR A 413 -3.08 11.80 5.77
CA TYR A 413 -2.81 10.73 4.80
C TYR A 413 -3.78 10.80 3.61
N ALA A 414 -5.03 11.21 3.87
CA ALA A 414 -6.07 11.38 2.86
C ALA A 414 -6.99 12.53 3.28
N THR A 415 -7.50 13.28 2.31
CA THR A 415 -8.44 14.38 2.53
C THR A 415 -9.88 13.90 2.37
N LEU A 416 -10.80 14.58 3.06
CA LEU A 416 -12.24 14.33 2.93
C LEU A 416 -12.86 15.18 1.82
N GLU A 417 -12.25 16.34 1.49
CA GLU A 417 -12.69 17.26 0.44
C GLU A 417 -11.49 18.02 -0.15
#